data_d7b7daed12719431ee73dd8f0399e7bf
#
_entry.id   d7b7daed12719431ee73dd8f0399e7bf
#
_cell.length_a   1.000
_cell.length_b   1.000
_cell.length_c   1.000
_cell.angle_alpha   90.00
_cell.angle_beta   90.00
_cell.angle_gamma   90.00
#
_symmetry.space_group_name_H-M   'P 1'
#
loop_
_entity.id
_entity.type
_entity.pdbx_description
1 polymer ?
#
loop_
_entity_poly.entity_id
_entity_poly.type
_entity_poly.pdbx_seq_one_letter_code
_entity_poly.pdbx_strand_id
1 'polypeptide(L)'
;HAAFDDRLTELKNEGHIIPPHSIIKTPEQIEGIRNSAKVNVAVLDYVAAHIKEGVSTEEINEWVDSETRRLGGIPAPLNYNGFPKSVCTSLNDEVCHGIPDKNIILKDGDIINVDCSTIVNGYFSDSSRMFCIGNVSEDKKRLVEVAKESLQVGLDAIKPWGFLGDMADAIHTFAVKNGYSVVREIGGHGCGLEFHEEPWVGYIAHKGTEMVMAPGMVFTIEPMINMGEPDIVQDEENGWTIYTEDGMPSAQWEIQVLITETGTEILSW
;
A
#
# COMPACT_ATOMS: atom_id res chain seq x y z
N HIS A 1 -1.04 28.59 -9.85
CA HIS A 1 -1.83 28.77 -8.65
C HIS A 1 -3.27 29.17 -8.92
N ALA A 2 -3.53 30.29 -9.63
CA ALA A 2 -4.90 30.72 -9.95
C ALA A 2 -5.60 29.72 -10.89
N ALA A 3 -4.90 29.19 -11.91
CA ALA A 3 -5.45 28.19 -12.82
C ALA A 3 -5.77 26.87 -12.10
N PHE A 4 -4.94 26.47 -11.13
CA PHE A 4 -5.18 25.30 -10.29
C PHE A 4 -6.45 25.47 -9.45
N ASP A 5 -6.56 26.59 -8.77
CA ASP A 5 -7.74 26.91 -7.93
C ASP A 5 -9.01 27.05 -8.75
N ASP A 6 -8.93 27.65 -9.93
CA ASP A 6 -10.06 27.76 -10.85
C ASP A 6 -10.53 26.38 -11.31
N ARG A 7 -9.60 25.47 -11.60
CA ARG A 7 -9.94 24.11 -11.98
C ARG A 7 -10.66 23.36 -10.87
N LEU A 8 -10.18 23.49 -9.62
CA LEU A 8 -10.86 22.90 -8.47
C LEU A 8 -12.28 23.48 -8.31
N THR A 9 -12.43 24.79 -8.45
CA THR A 9 -13.74 25.44 -8.33
C THR A 9 -14.71 24.95 -9.39
N GLU A 10 -14.28 24.84 -10.64
CA GLU A 10 -15.10 24.30 -11.73
C GLU A 10 -15.59 22.89 -11.42
N LEU A 11 -14.68 22.00 -10.98
CA LEU A 11 -15.02 20.63 -10.66
C LEU A 11 -15.97 20.53 -9.46
N LYS A 12 -15.77 21.37 -8.45
CA LYS A 12 -16.69 21.46 -7.30
C LYS A 12 -18.08 21.88 -7.74
N ASN A 13 -18.17 22.89 -8.61
CA ASN A 13 -19.44 23.39 -9.13
C ASN A 13 -20.16 22.35 -9.99
N GLU A 14 -19.42 21.44 -10.62
CA GLU A 14 -19.97 20.29 -11.35
C GLU A 14 -20.43 19.15 -10.43
N GLY A 15 -20.24 19.27 -9.12
CA GLY A 15 -20.69 18.32 -8.12
C GLY A 15 -19.64 17.28 -7.71
N HIS A 16 -18.37 17.48 -8.10
CA HIS A 16 -17.29 16.54 -7.74
C HIS A 16 -16.71 16.85 -6.37
N ILE A 17 -16.16 15.82 -5.74
CA ILE A 17 -15.41 15.93 -4.48
C ILE A 17 -14.01 16.43 -4.82
N ILE A 18 -13.62 17.57 -4.29
CA ILE A 18 -12.28 18.12 -4.51
C ILE A 18 -11.39 17.94 -3.29
N PRO A 19 -10.05 17.79 -3.48
CA PRO A 19 -9.14 17.69 -2.36
C PRO A 19 -9.02 19.04 -1.62
N PRO A 20 -8.91 19.01 -0.27
CA PRO A 20 -8.57 20.22 0.47
C PRO A 20 -7.11 20.62 0.17
N HIS A 21 -6.79 21.91 0.28
CA HIS A 21 -5.44 22.40 0.05
C HIS A 21 -4.38 21.72 0.95
N SER A 22 -4.78 21.30 2.16
CA SER A 22 -3.89 20.67 3.12
C SER A 22 -3.25 19.36 2.63
N ILE A 23 -3.84 18.69 1.64
CA ILE A 23 -3.28 17.45 1.07
C ILE A 23 -2.59 17.68 -0.27
N ILE A 24 -2.54 18.91 -0.74
CA ILE A 24 -1.74 19.29 -1.91
C ILE A 24 -0.34 19.67 -1.40
N LYS A 25 0.63 18.83 -1.69
CA LYS A 25 2.00 18.98 -1.18
C LYS A 25 2.75 20.09 -1.93
N THR A 26 3.52 20.85 -1.17
CA THR A 26 4.45 21.83 -1.74
C THR A 26 5.67 21.11 -2.34
N PRO A 27 6.45 21.79 -3.22
CA PRO A 27 7.70 21.19 -3.74
C PRO A 27 8.66 20.74 -2.63
N GLU A 28 8.76 21.50 -1.54
CA GLU A 28 9.60 21.16 -0.39
C GLU A 28 9.11 19.90 0.32
N GLN A 29 7.81 19.79 0.54
CA GLN A 29 7.20 18.59 1.15
C GLN A 29 7.40 17.37 0.25
N ILE A 30 7.21 17.50 -1.05
CA ILE A 30 7.42 16.43 -2.02
C ILE A 30 8.87 15.92 -1.96
N GLU A 31 9.84 16.83 -1.90
CA GLU A 31 11.25 16.43 -1.80
C GLU A 31 11.54 15.71 -0.48
N GLY A 32 10.95 16.14 0.63
CA GLY A 32 11.04 15.45 1.91
C GLY A 32 10.46 14.04 1.85
N ILE A 33 9.31 13.87 1.20
CA ILE A 33 8.67 12.57 1.01
C ILE A 33 9.53 11.68 0.11
N ARG A 34 10.12 12.22 -0.97
CA ARG A 34 11.05 11.46 -1.83
C ARG A 34 12.25 10.93 -1.04
N ASN A 35 12.82 11.72 -0.15
CA ASN A 35 13.93 11.30 0.68
C ASN A 35 13.53 10.15 1.62
N SER A 36 12.35 10.23 2.22
CA SER A 36 11.79 9.15 3.03
C SER A 36 11.57 7.90 2.19
N ALA A 37 11.01 8.05 1.00
CA ALA A 37 10.73 6.95 0.08
C ALA A 37 12.02 6.21 -0.35
N LYS A 38 13.10 6.93 -0.58
CA LYS A 38 14.40 6.31 -0.92
C LYS A 38 14.87 5.36 0.19
N VAL A 39 14.71 5.75 1.45
CA VAL A 39 15.03 4.89 2.58
C VAL A 39 14.12 3.67 2.60
N ASN A 40 12.82 3.88 2.42
CA ASN A 40 11.84 2.80 2.44
C ASN A 40 12.11 1.74 1.36
N VAL A 41 12.42 2.18 0.13
CA VAL A 41 12.80 1.29 -0.97
C VAL A 41 14.08 0.54 -0.66
N ALA A 42 15.10 1.20 -0.12
CA ALA A 42 16.36 0.56 0.24
C ALA A 42 16.16 -0.52 1.32
N VAL A 43 15.27 -0.28 2.28
CA VAL A 43 14.92 -1.26 3.31
C VAL A 43 14.24 -2.49 2.70
N LEU A 44 13.28 -2.29 1.82
CA LEU A 44 12.63 -3.40 1.10
C LEU A 44 13.60 -4.15 0.20
N ASP A 45 14.55 -3.46 -0.44
CA ASP A 45 15.62 -4.10 -1.21
C ASP A 45 16.50 -4.98 -0.33
N TYR A 46 16.80 -4.53 0.88
CA TYR A 46 17.54 -5.35 1.86
C TYR A 46 16.76 -6.62 2.21
N VAL A 47 15.47 -6.49 2.50
CA VAL A 47 14.60 -7.64 2.76
C VAL A 47 14.62 -8.61 1.57
N ALA A 48 14.45 -8.09 0.35
CA ALA A 48 14.44 -8.90 -0.87
C ALA A 48 15.73 -9.70 -1.05
N ALA A 49 16.87 -9.12 -0.66
CA ALA A 49 18.18 -9.78 -0.77
C ALA A 49 18.40 -10.89 0.27
N HIS A 50 17.66 -10.90 1.37
CA HIS A 50 17.92 -11.80 2.52
C HIS A 50 16.78 -12.76 2.84
N ILE A 51 15.57 -12.49 2.36
CA ILE A 51 14.39 -13.31 2.67
C ILE A 51 14.49 -14.69 2.02
N LYS A 52 14.24 -15.74 2.80
CA LYS A 52 14.29 -17.14 2.32
C LYS A 52 13.60 -18.05 3.33
N GLU A 53 13.40 -19.30 2.94
CA GLU A 53 12.94 -20.35 3.82
C GLU A 53 13.84 -20.46 5.07
N GLY A 54 13.24 -20.68 6.21
CA GLY A 54 13.94 -20.81 7.50
C GLY A 54 14.10 -19.49 8.27
N VAL A 55 13.85 -18.36 7.64
CA VAL A 55 13.88 -17.05 8.30
C VAL A 55 12.59 -16.86 9.11
N SER A 56 12.70 -16.34 10.33
CA SER A 56 11.52 -15.97 11.11
C SER A 56 11.02 -14.57 10.71
N THR A 57 9.74 -14.30 10.95
CA THR A 57 9.21 -12.95 10.70
C THR A 57 9.81 -11.93 11.69
N GLU A 58 10.24 -12.35 12.87
CA GLU A 58 10.99 -11.50 13.79
C GLU A 58 12.35 -11.08 13.23
N GLU A 59 13.06 -11.97 12.54
CA GLU A 59 14.30 -11.61 11.84
C GLU A 59 14.04 -10.52 10.78
N ILE A 60 12.94 -10.62 10.04
CA ILE A 60 12.55 -9.58 9.09
C ILE A 60 12.33 -8.25 9.82
N ASN A 61 11.67 -8.28 10.97
CA ASN A 61 11.47 -7.09 11.79
C ASN A 61 12.80 -6.47 12.23
N GLU A 62 13.74 -7.28 12.64
CA GLU A 62 15.09 -6.82 13.04
C GLU A 62 15.83 -6.19 11.87
N TRP A 63 15.74 -6.78 10.67
CA TRP A 63 16.35 -6.20 9.47
C TRP A 63 15.73 -4.84 9.13
N VAL A 64 14.42 -4.75 9.14
CA VAL A 64 13.70 -3.51 8.82
C VAL A 64 14.05 -2.43 9.83
N ASP A 65 14.00 -2.75 11.12
CA ASP A 65 14.34 -1.79 12.18
C ASP A 65 15.78 -1.27 12.06
N SER A 66 16.76 -2.18 11.96
CA SER A 66 18.17 -1.80 11.88
C SER A 66 18.52 -1.06 10.59
N GLU A 67 18.04 -1.51 9.42
CA GLU A 67 18.34 -0.86 8.14
C GLU A 67 17.69 0.52 8.06
N THR A 68 16.47 0.65 8.52
CA THR A 68 15.79 1.96 8.54
C THR A 68 16.59 2.96 9.36
N ARG A 69 17.02 2.56 10.56
CA ARG A 69 17.81 3.43 11.45
C ARG A 69 19.21 3.71 10.91
N ARG A 70 19.86 2.71 10.32
CA ARG A 70 21.16 2.88 9.67
C ARG A 70 21.12 3.93 8.55
N LEU A 71 20.01 4.01 7.84
CA LEU A 71 19.81 4.95 6.74
C LEU A 71 19.22 6.30 7.19
N GLY A 72 19.11 6.51 8.49
CA GLY A 72 18.70 7.79 9.06
C GLY A 72 17.19 7.97 9.21
N GLY A 73 16.41 6.89 9.04
CA GLY A 73 14.96 6.91 9.22
C GLY A 73 14.49 6.30 10.53
N ILE A 74 13.20 6.35 10.73
CA ILE A 74 12.49 5.74 11.85
C ILE A 74 11.40 4.85 11.27
N PRO A 75 11.24 3.58 11.74
CA PRO A 75 10.11 2.75 11.32
C PRO A 75 8.78 3.38 11.77
N ALA A 76 7.92 3.69 10.81
CA ALA A 76 6.65 4.35 11.10
C ALA A 76 5.64 3.46 11.84
N PRO A 77 5.57 2.13 11.60
CA PRO A 77 4.59 1.28 12.29
C PRO A 77 4.82 1.15 13.79
N LEU A 78 6.08 1.23 14.23
CA LEU A 78 6.42 1.00 15.64
C LEU A 78 5.71 2.00 16.55
N ASN A 79 4.92 1.48 17.48
CA ASN A 79 4.10 2.23 18.43
C ASN A 79 2.96 3.07 17.80
N TYR A 80 2.74 2.95 16.49
CA TYR A 80 1.62 3.62 15.84
C TYR A 80 0.31 2.96 16.29
N ASN A 81 -0.52 3.72 17.00
CA ASN A 81 -1.76 3.21 17.61
C ASN A 81 -1.52 1.92 18.45
N GLY A 82 -0.34 1.80 19.03
CA GLY A 82 0.04 0.64 19.85
C GLY A 82 0.59 -0.56 19.08
N PHE A 83 0.82 -0.46 17.76
CA PHE A 83 1.41 -1.56 17.01
C PHE A 83 2.81 -1.88 17.55
N PRO A 84 3.12 -3.16 17.85
CA PRO A 84 4.31 -3.48 18.66
C PRO A 84 5.60 -3.68 17.87
N LYS A 85 5.59 -3.62 16.55
CA LYS A 85 6.74 -3.96 15.70
C LYS A 85 7.02 -2.88 14.66
N SER A 86 8.15 -3.01 13.97
CA SER A 86 8.63 -2.04 13.00
C SER A 86 8.19 -2.30 11.56
N VAL A 87 7.51 -3.41 11.31
CA VAL A 87 7.04 -3.86 10.00
C VAL A 87 5.83 -4.75 10.18
N CYS A 88 4.97 -4.81 9.17
CA CYS A 88 3.92 -5.81 9.10
C CYS A 88 4.36 -6.94 8.17
N THR A 89 4.19 -8.19 8.62
CA THR A 89 4.52 -9.41 7.86
C THR A 89 3.28 -10.27 7.80
N SER A 90 2.70 -10.43 6.61
CA SER A 90 1.41 -11.10 6.44
C SER A 90 1.56 -12.28 5.50
N LEU A 91 1.34 -13.51 6.02
CA LEU A 91 1.53 -14.77 5.30
C LEU A 91 0.20 -15.35 4.85
N ASN A 92 0.17 -15.90 3.65
CA ASN A 92 -0.91 -16.76 3.13
C ASN A 92 -2.30 -16.15 3.26
N ASP A 93 -3.11 -16.59 4.23
CA ASP A 93 -4.46 -16.09 4.47
C ASP A 93 -4.52 -14.83 5.34
N GLU A 94 -3.38 -14.34 5.79
CA GLU A 94 -3.27 -13.02 6.42
C GLU A 94 -3.35 -11.94 5.34
N VAL A 95 -4.39 -11.14 5.38
CA VAL A 95 -4.62 -10.06 4.41
C VAL A 95 -3.67 -8.90 4.65
N CYS A 96 -3.52 -8.48 5.90
CA CYS A 96 -2.61 -7.41 6.31
C CYS A 96 -2.42 -7.39 7.84
N HIS A 97 -1.53 -6.54 8.30
CA HIS A 97 -1.22 -6.28 9.71
C HIS A 97 -0.75 -7.51 10.49
N GLY A 98 -0.12 -8.46 9.83
CA GLY A 98 0.55 -9.57 10.52
C GLY A 98 1.67 -9.04 11.41
N ILE A 99 1.72 -9.56 12.65
CA ILE A 99 2.72 -9.13 13.65
C ILE A 99 3.93 -10.06 13.58
N PRO A 100 5.14 -9.54 13.34
CA PRO A 100 6.36 -10.34 13.41
C PRO A 100 6.49 -11.13 14.72
N ASP A 101 6.89 -12.40 14.59
CA ASP A 101 7.02 -13.33 15.71
C ASP A 101 8.18 -14.29 15.45
N LYS A 102 9.00 -14.53 16.49
CA LYS A 102 10.14 -15.46 16.40
C LYS A 102 9.74 -16.92 16.13
N ASN A 103 8.49 -17.26 16.41
CA ASN A 103 7.96 -18.62 16.21
C ASN A 103 7.32 -18.81 14.84
N ILE A 104 7.16 -17.73 14.07
CA ILE A 104 6.65 -17.81 12.70
C ILE A 104 7.85 -17.89 11.77
N ILE A 105 8.14 -19.10 11.30
CA ILE A 105 9.27 -19.43 10.43
C ILE A 105 8.76 -19.60 9.00
N LEU A 106 9.38 -18.94 8.05
CA LEU A 106 9.02 -19.06 6.62
C LEU A 106 9.31 -20.47 6.13
N LYS A 107 8.34 -21.05 5.46
CA LYS A 107 8.38 -22.42 4.94
C LYS A 107 8.29 -22.43 3.42
N ASP A 108 8.80 -23.50 2.84
CA ASP A 108 8.61 -23.79 1.42
C ASP A 108 7.11 -23.73 1.07
N GLY A 109 6.76 -22.94 0.09
CA GLY A 109 5.38 -22.75 -0.35
C GLY A 109 4.63 -21.56 0.23
N ASP A 110 5.22 -20.85 1.19
CA ASP A 110 4.62 -19.64 1.74
C ASP A 110 4.67 -18.48 0.75
N ILE A 111 3.63 -17.63 0.80
CA ILE A 111 3.67 -16.28 0.24
C ILE A 111 3.58 -15.30 1.40
N ILE A 112 4.33 -14.21 1.31
CA ILE A 112 4.38 -13.21 2.38
C ILE A 112 4.40 -11.80 1.81
N ASN A 113 3.57 -10.93 2.39
CA ASN A 113 3.66 -9.48 2.19
C ASN A 113 4.56 -8.91 3.28
N VAL A 114 5.52 -8.09 2.88
CA VAL A 114 6.36 -7.29 3.79
C VAL A 114 6.05 -5.83 3.54
N ASP A 115 5.45 -5.19 4.52
CA ASP A 115 4.92 -3.82 4.45
C ASP A 115 5.77 -2.89 5.30
N CYS A 116 6.54 -2.03 4.63
CA CYS A 116 7.47 -1.10 5.23
C CYS A 116 6.97 0.32 5.12
N SER A 117 7.12 1.07 6.20
CA SER A 117 6.80 2.49 6.25
C SER A 117 7.88 3.22 7.04
N THR A 118 8.33 4.35 6.54
CA THR A 118 9.51 5.05 7.04
C THR A 118 9.21 6.52 7.31
N ILE A 119 9.82 7.07 8.35
CA ILE A 119 9.80 8.50 8.65
C ILE A 119 11.23 9.03 8.50
N VAL A 120 11.40 10.06 7.67
CA VAL A 120 12.68 10.78 7.55
C VAL A 120 12.38 12.27 7.66
N ASN A 121 12.99 12.95 8.61
CA ASN A 121 12.77 14.39 8.85
C ASN A 121 11.30 14.77 8.98
N GLY A 122 10.49 13.88 9.57
CA GLY A 122 9.06 14.10 9.77
C GLY A 122 8.20 13.78 8.55
N TYR A 123 8.76 13.31 7.44
CA TYR A 123 8.04 12.90 6.24
C TYR A 123 7.88 11.39 6.15
N PHE A 124 6.71 10.94 5.73
CA PHE A 124 6.31 9.52 5.71
C PHE A 124 6.36 8.94 4.31
N SER A 125 6.85 7.71 4.21
CA SER A 125 6.77 6.89 3.00
C SER A 125 6.25 5.50 3.35
N ASP A 126 5.66 4.82 2.35
CA ASP A 126 4.93 3.58 2.57
C ASP A 126 4.88 2.76 1.28
N SER A 127 5.24 1.49 1.37
CA SER A 127 5.08 0.52 0.27
C SER A 127 5.25 -0.90 0.78
N SER A 128 4.77 -1.87 0.00
CA SER A 128 4.91 -3.29 0.34
C SER A 128 5.14 -4.14 -0.88
N ARG A 129 5.75 -5.29 -0.65
CA ARG A 129 6.06 -6.28 -1.70
C ARG A 129 5.65 -7.68 -1.24
N MET A 130 5.32 -8.52 -2.22
CA MET A 130 5.11 -9.94 -2.00
C MET A 130 6.39 -10.71 -2.27
N PHE A 131 6.60 -11.76 -1.51
CA PHE A 131 7.69 -12.71 -1.72
C PHE A 131 7.14 -14.13 -1.72
N CYS A 132 7.55 -14.91 -2.72
CA CYS A 132 7.25 -16.34 -2.81
C CYS A 132 8.42 -17.12 -2.22
N ILE A 133 8.16 -17.98 -1.26
CA ILE A 133 9.21 -18.69 -0.53
C ILE A 133 9.33 -20.11 -1.07
N GLY A 134 10.50 -20.43 -1.64
CA GLY A 134 10.76 -21.75 -2.20
C GLY A 134 9.82 -22.11 -3.35
N ASN A 135 9.31 -23.33 -3.33
CA ASN A 135 8.40 -23.86 -4.35
C ASN A 135 6.95 -23.55 -3.97
N VAL A 136 6.40 -22.49 -4.56
CA VAL A 136 5.03 -22.05 -4.33
C VAL A 136 4.12 -22.65 -5.39
N SER A 137 2.90 -23.03 -5.00
CA SER A 137 1.91 -23.58 -5.92
C SER A 137 1.57 -22.59 -7.05
N GLU A 138 1.20 -23.10 -8.21
CA GLU A 138 0.83 -22.26 -9.36
C GLU A 138 -0.33 -21.31 -9.04
N ASP A 139 -1.28 -21.77 -8.25
CA ASP A 139 -2.43 -20.93 -7.82
C ASP A 139 -1.99 -19.72 -6.99
N LYS A 140 -1.08 -19.93 -6.05
CA LYS A 140 -0.54 -18.86 -5.21
C LYS A 140 0.35 -17.91 -6.03
N LYS A 141 1.18 -18.46 -6.92
CA LYS A 141 2.00 -17.61 -7.84
C LYS A 141 1.11 -16.73 -8.68
N ARG A 142 0.04 -17.29 -9.25
CA ARG A 142 -0.90 -16.54 -10.06
C ARG A 142 -1.58 -15.44 -9.26
N LEU A 143 -1.99 -15.72 -8.03
CA LEU A 143 -2.56 -14.72 -7.14
C LEU A 143 -1.59 -13.56 -6.93
N VAL A 144 -0.33 -13.84 -6.62
CA VAL A 144 0.71 -12.82 -6.40
C VAL A 144 0.92 -11.98 -7.68
N GLU A 145 0.96 -12.59 -8.84
CA GLU A 145 1.12 -11.92 -10.13
C GLU A 145 -0.10 -11.05 -10.47
N VAL A 146 -1.31 -11.58 -10.31
CA VAL A 146 -2.55 -10.83 -10.59
C VAL A 146 -2.70 -9.66 -9.62
N ALA A 147 -2.31 -9.83 -8.36
CA ALA A 147 -2.31 -8.72 -7.40
C ALA A 147 -1.40 -7.58 -7.87
N LYS A 148 -0.22 -7.90 -8.37
CA LYS A 148 0.72 -6.90 -8.93
C LYS A 148 0.16 -6.24 -10.18
N GLU A 149 -0.41 -7.02 -11.09
CA GLU A 149 -1.03 -6.51 -12.30
C GLU A 149 -2.25 -5.63 -12.00
N SER A 150 -3.04 -5.97 -10.97
CA SER A 150 -4.19 -5.16 -10.53
C SER A 150 -3.74 -3.76 -10.11
N LEU A 151 -2.65 -3.69 -9.37
CA LEU A 151 -2.05 -2.40 -8.96
C LEU A 151 -1.60 -1.62 -10.21
N GLN A 152 -0.93 -2.26 -11.14
CA GLN A 152 -0.46 -1.62 -12.38
C GLN A 152 -1.63 -1.12 -13.23
N VAL A 153 -2.71 -1.90 -13.36
CA VAL A 153 -3.93 -1.49 -14.06
C VAL A 153 -4.53 -0.25 -13.42
N GLY A 154 -4.55 -0.21 -12.08
CA GLY A 154 -5.00 0.97 -11.34
C GLY A 154 -4.14 2.19 -11.61
N LEU A 155 -2.82 2.03 -11.54
CA LEU A 155 -1.87 3.10 -11.83
C LEU A 155 -2.03 3.65 -13.25
N ASP A 156 -2.21 2.76 -14.23
CA ASP A 156 -2.39 3.14 -15.63
C ASP A 156 -3.71 3.90 -15.88
N ALA A 157 -4.70 3.70 -15.04
CA ALA A 157 -5.98 4.39 -15.13
C ALA A 157 -5.96 5.82 -14.54
N ILE A 158 -4.90 6.19 -13.83
CA ILE A 158 -4.76 7.50 -13.22
C ILE A 158 -4.41 8.54 -14.27
N LYS A 159 -5.20 9.62 -14.29
CA LYS A 159 -4.91 10.83 -15.05
C LYS A 159 -5.02 12.03 -14.12
N PRO A 160 -4.12 13.01 -14.22
CA PRO A 160 -4.29 14.25 -13.46
C PRO A 160 -5.66 14.86 -13.75
N TRP A 161 -6.35 15.29 -12.71
CA TRP A 161 -7.72 15.82 -12.76
C TRP A 161 -8.80 14.77 -13.03
N GLY A 162 -8.42 13.49 -13.10
CA GLY A 162 -9.37 12.38 -13.06
C GLY A 162 -9.83 12.08 -11.62
N PHE A 163 -10.47 10.94 -11.43
CA PHE A 163 -11.12 10.59 -10.16
C PHE A 163 -10.53 9.32 -9.56
N LEU A 164 -10.47 9.24 -8.23
CA LEU A 164 -10.05 8.02 -7.55
C LEU A 164 -10.89 6.81 -7.97
N GLY A 165 -12.17 7.04 -8.26
CA GLY A 165 -13.06 5.99 -8.77
C GLY A 165 -12.61 5.39 -10.10
N ASP A 166 -11.89 6.13 -10.94
CA ASP A 166 -11.35 5.62 -12.20
C ASP A 166 -10.35 4.49 -11.95
N MET A 167 -9.46 4.68 -10.98
CA MET A 167 -8.49 3.69 -10.56
C MET A 167 -9.17 2.51 -9.86
N ALA A 168 -10.09 2.81 -8.91
CA ALA A 168 -10.82 1.79 -8.18
C ALA A 168 -11.59 0.84 -9.11
N ASP A 169 -12.33 1.39 -10.07
CA ASP A 169 -13.10 0.64 -11.05
C ASP A 169 -12.18 -0.26 -11.91
N ALA A 170 -11.06 0.28 -12.37
CA ALA A 170 -10.09 -0.48 -13.16
C ALA A 170 -9.51 -1.67 -12.37
N ILE A 171 -9.14 -1.47 -11.11
CA ILE A 171 -8.61 -2.52 -10.23
C ILE A 171 -9.65 -3.62 -9.99
N HIS A 172 -10.84 -3.22 -9.58
CA HIS A 172 -11.91 -4.15 -9.24
C HIS A 172 -12.33 -4.97 -10.46
N THR A 173 -12.57 -4.32 -11.58
CA THR A 173 -12.96 -4.98 -12.83
C THR A 173 -11.90 -5.99 -13.27
N PHE A 174 -10.64 -5.62 -13.21
CA PHE A 174 -9.53 -6.51 -13.59
C PHE A 174 -9.44 -7.73 -12.66
N ALA A 175 -9.50 -7.52 -11.34
CA ALA A 175 -9.42 -8.61 -10.37
C ALA A 175 -10.57 -9.61 -10.53
N VAL A 176 -11.80 -9.13 -10.64
CA VAL A 176 -12.99 -9.96 -10.81
C VAL A 176 -12.93 -10.74 -12.14
N LYS A 177 -12.53 -10.08 -13.21
CA LYS A 177 -12.36 -10.72 -14.52
C LYS A 177 -11.37 -11.89 -14.48
N ASN A 178 -10.37 -11.80 -13.63
CA ASN A 178 -9.37 -12.86 -13.45
C ASN A 178 -9.76 -13.90 -12.39
N GLY A 179 -10.97 -13.84 -11.85
CA GLY A 179 -11.52 -14.83 -10.92
C GLY A 179 -11.20 -14.58 -9.45
N TYR A 180 -10.78 -13.36 -9.10
CA TYR A 180 -10.44 -12.97 -7.74
C TYR A 180 -11.43 -11.97 -7.17
N SER A 181 -11.35 -11.74 -5.86
CA SER A 181 -12.11 -10.69 -5.18
C SER A 181 -11.18 -9.65 -4.59
N VAL A 182 -11.73 -8.47 -4.31
CA VAL A 182 -11.01 -7.34 -3.73
C VAL A 182 -11.60 -7.02 -2.36
N VAL A 183 -10.74 -6.86 -1.35
CA VAL A 183 -11.15 -6.47 -0.01
C VAL A 183 -11.77 -5.08 -0.05
N ARG A 184 -12.91 -4.91 0.65
CA ARG A 184 -13.73 -3.70 0.59
C ARG A 184 -13.47 -2.74 1.73
N GLU A 185 -13.18 -3.25 2.92
CA GLU A 185 -13.14 -2.49 4.17
C GLU A 185 -11.81 -1.80 4.41
N ILE A 186 -10.75 -2.22 3.71
CA ILE A 186 -9.40 -1.68 3.85
C ILE A 186 -8.92 -1.20 2.49
N GLY A 187 -8.25 -0.07 2.47
CA GLY A 187 -7.75 0.53 1.23
C GLY A 187 -6.48 1.33 1.44
N GLY A 188 -6.09 2.05 0.41
CA GLY A 188 -4.99 2.99 0.46
C GLY A 188 -5.39 4.30 1.14
N HIS A 189 -4.43 5.19 1.25
CA HIS A 189 -4.58 6.41 2.01
C HIS A 189 -3.59 7.48 1.55
N GLY A 190 -3.89 8.73 1.82
CA GLY A 190 -2.90 9.79 1.75
C GLY A 190 -1.74 9.47 2.70
N CYS A 191 -0.54 9.83 2.31
CA CYS A 191 0.67 9.53 3.08
C CYS A 191 1.74 10.55 2.72
N GLY A 192 2.36 11.15 3.71
CA GLY A 192 3.46 12.09 3.47
C GLY A 192 3.74 13.01 4.64
N LEU A 193 2.78 13.77 5.10
CA LEU A 193 2.92 14.63 6.29
C LEU A 193 2.53 13.87 7.56
N GLU A 194 1.63 12.92 7.39
CA GLU A 194 1.23 11.95 8.41
C GLU A 194 1.33 10.56 7.81
N PHE A 195 1.31 9.53 8.66
CA PHE A 195 1.31 8.14 8.19
C PHE A 195 0.04 7.87 7.36
N HIS A 196 -1.11 8.20 7.94
CA HIS A 196 -2.41 8.07 7.28
C HIS A 196 -3.09 9.44 7.31
N GLU A 197 -3.39 9.95 6.13
CA GLU A 197 -4.10 11.21 5.93
C GLU A 197 -5.10 11.07 4.78
N GLU A 198 -5.90 12.08 4.51
CA GLU A 198 -6.76 12.06 3.33
C GLU A 198 -5.92 12.01 2.04
N PRO A 199 -6.44 11.37 0.98
CA PRO A 199 -7.76 10.77 0.86
C PRO A 199 -7.80 9.30 1.30
N TRP A 200 -9.01 8.79 1.54
CA TRP A 200 -9.28 7.36 1.55
C TRP A 200 -9.23 6.84 0.10
N VAL A 201 -8.53 5.73 -0.14
CA VAL A 201 -8.34 5.17 -1.48
C VAL A 201 -8.90 3.74 -1.50
N GLY A 202 -10.20 3.63 -1.71
CA GLY A 202 -10.89 2.35 -1.82
C GLY A 202 -10.87 1.80 -3.25
N TYR A 203 -11.34 0.53 -3.38
CA TYR A 203 -11.27 -0.19 -4.66
C TYR A 203 -12.62 -0.72 -5.13
N ILE A 204 -13.72 -0.21 -4.56
CA ILE A 204 -15.09 -0.60 -4.89
C ILE A 204 -15.90 0.61 -5.38
N ALA A 205 -15.29 1.50 -6.09
CA ALA A 205 -15.94 2.69 -6.61
C ALA A 205 -16.08 2.60 -8.13
N HIS A 206 -16.98 3.40 -8.68
CA HIS A 206 -17.21 3.47 -10.11
C HIS A 206 -16.40 4.59 -10.77
N LYS A 207 -16.09 4.40 -12.04
CA LYS A 207 -15.43 5.41 -12.86
C LYS A 207 -16.20 6.75 -12.77
N GLY A 208 -15.47 7.84 -12.66
CA GLY A 208 -16.03 9.19 -12.57
C GLY A 208 -16.54 9.60 -11.20
N THR A 209 -16.31 8.78 -10.17
CA THR A 209 -16.72 9.05 -8.79
C THR A 209 -15.51 9.20 -7.87
N GLU A 210 -15.77 9.56 -6.64
CA GLU A 210 -14.79 9.80 -5.57
C GLU A 210 -13.99 11.09 -5.81
N MET A 211 -12.95 11.30 -5.00
CA MET A 211 -12.19 12.55 -5.02
C MET A 211 -11.42 12.74 -6.32
N VAL A 212 -11.36 13.99 -6.78
CA VAL A 212 -10.50 14.42 -7.88
C VAL A 212 -9.02 14.22 -7.49
N MET A 213 -8.24 13.68 -8.42
CA MET A 213 -6.79 13.52 -8.25
C MET A 213 -6.08 14.74 -8.83
N ALA A 214 -5.83 15.73 -7.98
CA ALA A 214 -5.14 16.96 -8.39
C ALA A 214 -3.62 16.82 -8.30
N PRO A 215 -2.85 17.50 -9.17
CA PRO A 215 -1.38 17.52 -9.03
C PRO A 215 -0.94 17.99 -7.64
N GLY A 216 0.04 17.30 -7.06
CA GLY A 216 0.52 17.54 -5.70
C GLY A 216 -0.03 16.59 -4.65
N MET A 217 -1.02 15.79 -4.98
CA MET A 217 -1.53 14.76 -4.07
C MET A 217 -0.55 13.59 -4.00
N VAL A 218 -0.38 13.04 -2.80
CA VAL A 218 0.44 11.86 -2.53
C VAL A 218 -0.41 10.85 -1.77
N PHE A 219 -0.54 9.65 -2.27
CA PHE A 219 -1.31 8.59 -1.63
C PHE A 219 -0.77 7.21 -1.98
N THR A 220 -1.24 6.19 -1.25
CA THR A 220 -0.87 4.81 -1.54
C THR A 220 -1.92 4.13 -2.40
N ILE A 221 -1.46 3.18 -3.21
CA ILE A 221 -2.29 2.23 -3.94
C ILE A 221 -1.89 0.85 -3.45
N GLU A 222 -2.83 0.12 -2.82
CA GLU A 222 -2.52 -1.12 -2.12
C GLU A 222 -3.70 -2.11 -2.12
N PRO A 223 -4.23 -2.47 -3.29
CA PRO A 223 -5.37 -3.39 -3.32
C PRO A 223 -5.01 -4.75 -2.75
N MET A 224 -5.87 -5.25 -1.88
CA MET A 224 -5.77 -6.59 -1.32
C MET A 224 -6.64 -7.53 -2.15
N ILE A 225 -6.00 -8.47 -2.81
CA ILE A 225 -6.62 -9.41 -3.75
C ILE A 225 -6.73 -10.78 -3.08
N ASN A 226 -7.95 -11.29 -2.97
CA ASN A 226 -8.24 -12.58 -2.36
C ASN A 226 -8.51 -13.65 -3.41
N MET A 227 -7.96 -14.83 -3.18
CA MET A 227 -8.22 -15.99 -4.05
C MET A 227 -9.68 -16.44 -3.96
N GLY A 228 -10.27 -16.36 -2.77
CA GLY A 228 -11.66 -16.71 -2.50
C GLY A 228 -12.59 -15.48 -2.42
N GLU A 229 -13.41 -15.45 -1.39
CA GLU A 229 -14.39 -14.39 -1.16
C GLU A 229 -13.74 -13.13 -0.58
N PRO A 230 -14.38 -11.95 -0.71
CA PRO A 230 -13.81 -10.69 -0.23
C PRO A 230 -13.90 -10.47 1.28
N ASP A 231 -14.61 -11.32 1.99
CA ASP A 231 -14.90 -11.14 3.41
C ASP A 231 -13.66 -11.37 4.27
N ILE A 232 -13.49 -10.54 5.29
CA ILE A 232 -12.33 -10.53 6.19
C ILE A 232 -12.77 -10.61 7.64
N VAL A 233 -11.86 -11.09 8.50
CA VAL A 233 -12.03 -11.12 9.95
C VAL A 233 -10.76 -10.62 10.63
N GLN A 234 -10.92 -9.97 11.77
CA GLN A 234 -9.80 -9.50 12.58
C GLN A 234 -9.50 -10.49 13.69
N ASP A 235 -8.21 -10.73 13.96
CA ASP A 235 -7.77 -11.47 15.13
C ASP A 235 -8.08 -10.64 16.37
N GLU A 236 -9.03 -11.11 17.19
CA GLU A 236 -9.49 -10.40 18.39
C GLU A 236 -8.47 -10.48 19.52
N GLU A 237 -7.60 -11.50 19.55
CA GLU A 237 -6.58 -11.65 20.58
C GLU A 237 -5.45 -10.64 20.42
N ASN A 238 -4.90 -10.51 19.21
CA ASN A 238 -3.84 -9.53 18.98
C ASN A 238 -4.35 -8.14 18.60
N GLY A 239 -5.60 -8.03 18.15
CA GLY A 239 -6.24 -6.76 17.80
C GLY A 239 -5.77 -6.13 16.49
N TRP A 240 -4.95 -6.81 15.70
CA TRP A 240 -4.32 -6.25 14.50
C TRP A 240 -4.49 -7.06 13.23
N THR A 241 -4.11 -8.34 13.27
CA THR A 241 -4.02 -9.16 12.05
C THR A 241 -5.39 -9.37 11.43
N ILE A 242 -5.47 -9.12 10.13
CA ILE A 242 -6.67 -9.34 9.32
C ILE A 242 -6.48 -10.62 8.50
N TYR A 243 -7.45 -11.51 8.57
CA TYR A 243 -7.47 -12.77 7.83
C TYR A 243 -8.59 -12.77 6.80
N THR A 244 -8.43 -13.58 5.75
CA THR A 244 -9.59 -13.94 4.92
C THR A 244 -10.52 -14.80 5.76
N GLU A 245 -11.83 -14.55 5.65
CA GLU A 245 -12.82 -15.32 6.41
C GLU A 245 -12.86 -16.79 5.99
N ASP A 246 -12.66 -17.05 4.70
CA ASP A 246 -12.69 -18.40 4.12
C ASP A 246 -11.38 -19.18 4.23
N GLY A 247 -10.32 -18.57 4.77
CA GLY A 247 -9.01 -19.20 4.90
C GLY A 247 -8.21 -19.33 3.60
N MET A 248 -8.73 -18.81 2.49
CA MET A 248 -8.03 -18.81 1.21
C MET A 248 -6.92 -17.74 1.20
N PRO A 249 -5.88 -17.91 0.36
CA PRO A 249 -4.79 -16.93 0.30
C PRO A 249 -5.20 -15.53 -0.16
N SER A 250 -4.46 -14.54 0.30
CA SER A 250 -4.56 -13.14 -0.11
C SER A 250 -3.19 -12.61 -0.51
N ALA A 251 -3.14 -11.67 -1.44
CA ALA A 251 -1.89 -11.02 -1.84
C ALA A 251 -2.10 -9.51 -1.99
N GLN A 252 -1.06 -8.76 -1.64
CA GLN A 252 -1.07 -7.30 -1.69
C GLN A 252 0.29 -6.78 -2.14
N TRP A 253 0.26 -5.85 -3.09
CA TRP A 253 1.40 -4.99 -3.41
C TRP A 253 0.98 -3.56 -3.14
N GLU A 254 1.91 -2.76 -2.65
CA GLU A 254 1.63 -1.35 -2.33
C GLU A 254 2.70 -0.45 -2.89
N ILE A 255 2.27 0.65 -3.48
CA ILE A 255 3.14 1.75 -3.90
C ILE A 255 2.61 3.07 -3.35
N GLN A 256 3.52 4.03 -3.19
CA GLN A 256 3.18 5.42 -2.88
C GLN A 256 3.42 6.26 -4.12
N VAL A 257 2.42 7.04 -4.53
CA VAL A 257 2.47 7.82 -5.76
C VAL A 257 2.21 9.28 -5.52
N LEU A 258 2.84 10.10 -6.35
CA LEU A 258 2.58 11.53 -6.48
C LEU A 258 1.81 11.75 -7.78
N ILE A 259 0.74 12.52 -7.72
CA ILE A 259 0.07 13.02 -8.93
C ILE A 259 0.86 14.22 -9.43
N THR A 260 1.33 14.16 -10.67
CA THR A 260 2.03 15.26 -11.33
C THR A 260 1.11 15.97 -12.31
N GLU A 261 1.55 17.04 -12.93
CA GLU A 261 0.77 17.74 -13.94
C GLU A 261 0.53 16.92 -15.21
N THR A 262 1.39 15.92 -15.47
CA THR A 262 1.34 15.12 -16.69
C THR A 262 1.03 13.64 -16.47
N GLY A 263 0.98 13.19 -15.22
CA GLY A 263 0.76 11.77 -14.91
C GLY A 263 1.01 11.46 -13.45
N THR A 264 1.82 10.44 -13.20
CA THR A 264 2.18 9.98 -11.87
C THR A 264 3.69 9.81 -11.74
N GLU A 265 4.17 9.94 -10.51
CA GLU A 265 5.54 9.56 -10.14
C GLU A 265 5.44 8.52 -9.01
N ILE A 266 6.06 7.36 -9.18
CA ILE A 266 6.11 6.35 -8.12
C ILE A 266 7.24 6.76 -7.17
N LEU A 267 6.89 6.99 -5.90
CA LEU A 267 7.85 7.43 -4.88
C LEU A 267 8.46 6.24 -4.14
N SER A 268 7.62 5.31 -3.70
CA SER A 268 8.04 4.11 -2.97
C SER A 268 7.34 2.88 -3.55
N TRP A 269 8.09 1.77 -3.65
CA TRP A 269 7.61 0.52 -4.24
C TRP A 269 8.24 -0.72 -3.61
#